data_7dbe007f94ce4699b6087f15ab6f6e9b
#
_entry.id   7dbe007f94ce4699b6087f15ab6f6e9b
#
_cell.length_a   1.000
_cell.length_b   1.000
_cell.length_c   1.000
_cell.angle_alpha   90.00
_cell.angle_beta   90.00
_cell.angle_gamma   90.00
#
_symmetry.space_group_name_H-M   'P 1'
#
loop_
_entity.id
_entity.type
_entity.pdbx_description
1 polymer ?
#
loop_
_entity_poly.entity_id
_entity_poly.type
_entity_poly.pdbx_seq_one_letter_code
_entity_poly.pdbx_strand_id
1 'polypeptide(L)'
;SDLSTYVLSGEGIDFFPAIEAIPQYVISGMTESYDDYVDWDSPIWQSVQSLNDQYAVGGRHYLMACQATEGYVVYYNKQTIENMGFEDPAELYANGEWTLEKFREMLLGFVDTDAGQYGLDGWFNCTPLYLASGVPSISLENGKVKSNLMDPSLERAMTFQYDLYSNGLIFDKSLFSYNPQINFMGEGKELFYIGGLYEIESDPEIWTKTFGSAEDVFFVPIPRDEQADKYYYNAEIDCYNLCKGAQNPEGVARLMECVI
;
A
#
# COMPACT_ATOMS: atom_id res chain seq x y z
N SER A 1 17.64 13.05 -9.76
CA SER A 1 18.63 13.98 -10.36
C SER A 1 18.27 15.43 -10.11
N ASP A 2 16.99 15.79 -10.13
CA ASP A 2 16.56 17.19 -10.00
C ASP A 2 16.76 17.72 -8.57
N LEU A 3 16.44 16.93 -7.54
CA LEU A 3 16.68 17.30 -6.15
C LEU A 3 18.15 17.64 -5.88
N SER A 4 19.09 16.80 -6.37
CA SER A 4 20.52 17.04 -6.22
C SER A 4 20.94 18.38 -6.83
N THR A 5 20.35 18.76 -7.95
CA THR A 5 20.62 20.02 -8.61
C THR A 5 20.14 21.20 -7.76
N TYR A 6 18.92 21.12 -7.21
CA TYR A 6 18.39 22.17 -6.32
C TYR A 6 19.21 22.33 -5.05
N VAL A 7 19.57 21.22 -4.39
CA VAL A 7 20.42 21.26 -3.18
C VAL A 7 21.79 21.87 -3.48
N LEU A 8 22.42 21.51 -4.62
CA LEU A 8 23.74 22.01 -4.98
C LEU A 8 23.73 23.47 -5.46
N SER A 9 22.66 23.92 -6.10
CA SER A 9 22.53 25.31 -6.56
C SER A 9 22.14 26.28 -5.44
N GLY A 10 21.63 25.78 -4.30
CA GLY A 10 21.05 26.59 -3.23
C GLY A 10 19.75 27.30 -3.67
N GLU A 11 19.14 26.88 -4.76
CA GLU A 11 17.85 27.36 -5.24
C GLU A 11 16.73 26.57 -4.55
N GLY A 12 16.28 27.10 -3.46
CA GLY A 12 15.43 26.60 -2.43
C GLY A 12 14.17 25.86 -2.79
N ILE A 13 14.21 24.53 -2.73
CA ILE A 13 13.07 23.79 -2.17
C ILE A 13 13.35 23.60 -0.68
N ASP A 14 12.36 23.89 0.15
CA ASP A 14 12.51 23.73 1.59
C ASP A 14 12.22 22.30 2.05
N PHE A 15 11.28 21.61 1.39
CA PHE A 15 10.92 20.22 1.70
C PHE A 15 10.43 19.47 0.45
N PHE A 16 10.38 18.15 0.52
CA PHE A 16 9.87 17.28 -0.53
C PHE A 16 9.26 15.98 0.05
N PRO A 17 8.21 15.43 -0.59
CA PRO A 17 7.64 14.14 -0.19
C PRO A 17 8.52 13.03 -0.76
N ALA A 18 9.01 12.08 0.04
CA ALA A 18 9.59 10.83 -0.43
C ALA A 18 10.01 9.92 0.74
N ILE A 19 9.25 8.88 1.00
CA ILE A 19 9.63 7.88 2.01
C ILE A 19 10.81 7.04 1.55
N GLU A 20 10.89 6.73 0.27
CA GLU A 20 11.97 5.96 -0.37
C GLU A 20 13.33 6.68 -0.33
N ALA A 21 13.32 7.97 0.03
CA ALA A 21 14.55 8.74 0.20
C ALA A 21 15.37 8.33 1.44
N ILE A 22 14.76 7.67 2.41
CA ILE A 22 15.39 7.24 3.65
C ILE A 22 15.93 5.81 3.50
N PRO A 23 17.18 5.52 3.89
CA PRO A 23 18.20 6.44 4.45
C PRO A 23 19.11 7.10 3.41
N GLN A 24 18.91 6.85 2.12
CA GLN A 24 19.86 7.25 1.06
C GLN A 24 20.14 8.75 1.02
N TYR A 25 19.11 9.59 1.10
CA TYR A 25 19.28 11.04 1.01
C TYR A 25 19.88 11.63 2.29
N VAL A 26 19.67 10.98 3.44
CA VAL A 26 20.35 11.31 4.68
C VAL A 26 21.87 11.05 4.54
N ILE A 27 22.24 9.86 4.06
CA ILE A 27 23.65 9.45 3.89
C ILE A 27 24.36 10.34 2.87
N SER A 28 23.66 10.74 1.81
CA SER A 28 24.22 11.62 0.77
C SER A 28 24.20 13.12 1.14
N GLY A 29 23.67 13.47 2.33
CA GLY A 29 23.66 14.85 2.83
C GLY A 29 22.68 15.76 2.08
N MET A 30 21.59 15.21 1.55
CA MET A 30 20.55 15.98 0.84
C MET A 30 19.42 16.46 1.75
N THR A 31 19.37 15.96 2.98
CA THR A 31 18.34 16.29 3.96
C THR A 31 18.95 16.86 5.23
N GLU A 32 18.20 17.67 5.95
CA GLU A 32 18.50 18.15 7.30
C GLU A 32 17.55 17.50 8.31
N SER A 33 17.99 17.47 9.58
CA SER A 33 17.16 16.93 10.66
C SER A 33 16.14 17.97 11.12
N TYR A 34 14.92 17.49 11.39
CA TYR A 34 13.85 18.27 12.02
C TYR A 34 14.11 18.54 13.52
N ASP A 35 15.01 17.79 14.16
CA ASP A 35 15.21 17.84 15.63
C ASP A 35 15.63 19.20 16.15
N ASP A 36 16.21 20.05 15.30
CA ASP A 36 16.61 21.40 15.69
C ASP A 36 15.43 22.40 15.61
N TYR A 37 14.27 22.00 15.05
CA TYR A 37 13.11 22.85 14.76
C TYR A 37 11.80 22.34 15.36
N VAL A 38 11.77 21.08 15.82
CA VAL A 38 10.58 20.40 16.33
C VAL A 38 10.79 20.01 17.79
N ASP A 39 9.83 20.37 18.62
CA ASP A 39 9.70 19.83 19.98
C ASP A 39 8.90 18.53 19.93
N TRP A 40 9.58 17.39 19.85
CA TRP A 40 8.98 16.07 19.78
C TRP A 40 8.19 15.67 21.05
N ASP A 41 8.44 16.35 22.18
CA ASP A 41 7.68 16.14 23.41
C ASP A 41 6.30 16.82 23.38
N SER A 42 6.04 17.65 22.37
CA SER A 42 4.75 18.32 22.21
C SER A 42 3.63 17.31 21.93
N PRO A 43 2.47 17.45 22.59
CA PRO A 43 1.32 16.53 22.40
C PRO A 43 0.82 16.40 20.95
N ILE A 44 1.11 17.37 20.09
CA ILE A 44 0.70 17.34 18.69
C ILE A 44 1.32 16.15 17.93
N TRP A 45 2.51 15.71 18.30
CA TRP A 45 3.22 14.61 17.66
C TRP A 45 2.82 13.23 18.19
N GLN A 46 2.05 13.15 19.27
CA GLN A 46 1.77 11.90 19.97
C GLN A 46 1.18 10.80 19.05
N SER A 47 0.32 11.17 18.11
CA SER A 47 -0.33 10.23 17.19
C SER A 47 0.64 9.60 16.17
N VAL A 48 1.71 10.32 15.81
CA VAL A 48 2.66 9.94 14.76
C VAL A 48 4.09 9.73 15.28
N GLN A 49 4.34 9.92 16.56
CA GLN A 49 5.68 9.83 17.12
C GLN A 49 6.32 8.47 16.93
N SER A 50 5.59 7.39 17.23
CA SER A 50 6.09 6.02 17.04
C SER A 50 6.46 5.75 15.58
N LEU A 51 5.74 6.35 14.64
CA LEU A 51 6.02 6.26 13.21
C LEU A 51 7.30 7.02 12.85
N ASN A 52 7.44 8.25 13.33
CA ASN A 52 8.64 9.06 13.10
C ASN A 52 9.90 8.39 13.69
N ASP A 53 9.80 7.82 14.88
CA ASP A 53 10.89 7.10 15.53
C ASP A 53 11.37 5.88 14.71
N GLN A 54 10.48 5.21 13.99
CA GLN A 54 10.84 4.08 13.12
C GLN A 54 11.70 4.49 11.92
N TYR A 55 11.54 5.71 11.44
CA TYR A 55 12.29 6.26 10.31
C TYR A 55 13.49 7.11 10.73
N ALA A 56 13.80 7.18 12.02
CA ALA A 56 14.96 7.90 12.51
C ALA A 56 16.27 7.25 12.02
N VAL A 57 17.19 8.08 11.54
CA VAL A 57 18.52 7.65 11.07
C VAL A 57 19.57 8.16 12.04
N GLY A 58 20.30 7.23 12.66
CA GLY A 58 21.30 7.59 13.67
C GLY A 58 20.72 8.30 14.90
N GLY A 59 19.44 8.05 15.20
CA GLY A 59 18.72 8.66 16.32
C GLY A 59 18.25 10.09 16.06
N ARG A 60 18.21 10.51 14.78
CA ARG A 60 17.69 11.82 14.36
C ARG A 60 16.61 11.67 13.30
N HIS A 61 15.65 12.59 13.31
CA HIS A 61 14.49 12.60 12.40
C HIS A 61 14.78 13.49 11.19
N TYR A 62 14.87 12.89 10.02
CA TYR A 62 15.09 13.58 8.74
C TYR A 62 13.84 13.58 7.86
N LEU A 63 12.88 12.73 8.21
CA LEU A 63 11.58 12.60 7.60
C LEU A 63 10.53 12.92 8.67
N MET A 64 9.53 13.69 8.29
CA MET A 64 8.33 13.97 9.07
C MET A 64 7.18 13.15 8.49
N ALA A 65 6.79 12.08 9.16
CA ALA A 65 5.58 11.35 8.84
C ALA A 65 4.38 12.04 9.52
N CYS A 66 3.40 12.44 8.73
CA CYS A 66 2.23 13.17 9.19
C CYS A 66 1.03 12.27 9.42
N GLN A 67 0.87 11.24 8.61
CA GLN A 67 -0.17 10.23 8.79
C GLN A 67 0.24 8.90 8.15
N ALA A 68 -0.44 7.84 8.58
CA ALA A 68 -0.43 6.55 7.91
C ALA A 68 -1.87 6.18 7.56
N THR A 69 -2.08 5.81 6.31
CA THR A 69 -3.38 5.36 5.81
C THR A 69 -3.30 3.90 5.38
N GLU A 70 -4.45 3.23 5.27
CA GLU A 70 -4.50 1.91 4.68
C GLU A 70 -4.00 1.99 3.23
N GLY A 71 -3.08 1.10 2.88
CA GLY A 71 -2.54 1.05 1.53
C GLY A 71 -3.44 0.26 0.59
N TYR A 72 -3.22 -1.06 0.51
CA TYR A 72 -3.93 -1.89 -0.47
C TYR A 72 -5.05 -2.69 0.18
N VAL A 73 -6.17 -2.77 -0.56
CA VAL A 73 -7.35 -3.57 -0.22
C VAL A 73 -7.77 -4.41 -1.42
N VAL A 74 -8.60 -5.41 -1.17
CA VAL A 74 -9.25 -6.23 -2.20
C VAL A 74 -10.68 -5.73 -2.35
N TYR A 75 -10.96 -5.10 -3.48
CA TYR A 75 -12.32 -4.70 -3.86
C TYR A 75 -13.06 -5.85 -4.52
N TYR A 76 -14.37 -5.89 -4.34
CA TYR A 76 -15.26 -6.84 -5.00
C TYR A 76 -16.66 -6.27 -5.18
N ASN A 77 -17.39 -6.81 -6.15
CA ASN A 77 -18.80 -6.52 -6.36
C ASN A 77 -19.64 -7.54 -5.58
N LYS A 78 -20.43 -7.05 -4.61
CA LYS A 78 -21.27 -7.90 -3.77
C LYS A 78 -22.26 -8.72 -4.57
N GLN A 79 -22.89 -8.14 -5.59
CA GLN A 79 -23.84 -8.84 -6.45
C GLN A 79 -23.18 -9.99 -7.22
N THR A 80 -21.90 -9.82 -7.65
CA THR A 80 -21.14 -10.89 -8.30
C THR A 80 -20.89 -12.05 -7.34
N ILE A 81 -20.50 -11.77 -6.10
CA ILE A 81 -20.32 -12.79 -5.05
C ILE A 81 -21.61 -13.57 -4.80
N GLU A 82 -22.73 -12.88 -4.64
CA GLU A 82 -24.06 -13.50 -4.44
C GLU A 82 -24.50 -14.35 -5.65
N ASN A 83 -24.31 -13.83 -6.86
CA ASN A 83 -24.70 -14.54 -8.09
C ASN A 83 -23.90 -15.84 -8.30
N MET A 84 -22.64 -15.87 -7.86
CA MET A 84 -21.78 -17.05 -7.89
C MET A 84 -22.07 -18.02 -6.73
N GLY A 85 -22.86 -17.61 -5.74
CA GLY A 85 -23.10 -18.40 -4.52
C GLY A 85 -21.87 -18.54 -3.64
N PHE A 86 -20.95 -17.60 -3.73
CA PHE A 86 -19.79 -17.55 -2.85
C PHE A 86 -20.14 -16.97 -1.47
N GLU A 87 -19.35 -17.33 -0.48
CA GLU A 87 -19.36 -16.67 0.83
C GLU A 87 -18.89 -15.24 0.69
N ASP A 88 -19.51 -14.29 1.43
CA ASP A 88 -19.13 -12.88 1.37
C ASP A 88 -17.70 -12.70 1.98
N PRO A 89 -16.76 -12.13 1.23
CA PRO A 89 -15.41 -11.85 1.74
C PRO A 89 -15.36 -11.05 3.05
N ALA A 90 -16.34 -10.13 3.27
CA ALA A 90 -16.43 -9.38 4.51
C ALA A 90 -16.83 -10.26 5.70
N GLU A 91 -17.72 -11.23 5.49
CA GLU A 91 -18.08 -12.21 6.51
C GLU A 91 -16.93 -13.16 6.81
N LEU A 92 -16.25 -13.65 5.76
CA LEU A 92 -15.04 -14.44 5.90
C LEU A 92 -13.94 -13.71 6.69
N TYR A 93 -13.76 -12.42 6.41
CA TYR A 93 -12.81 -11.59 7.16
C TYR A 93 -13.21 -11.45 8.64
N ALA A 94 -14.49 -11.14 8.92
CA ALA A 94 -14.99 -10.99 10.28
C ALA A 94 -14.85 -12.27 11.10
N ASN A 95 -14.93 -13.44 10.45
CA ASN A 95 -14.77 -14.76 11.06
C ASN A 95 -13.32 -15.24 11.13
N GLY A 96 -12.36 -14.49 10.55
CA GLY A 96 -10.95 -14.88 10.45
C GLY A 96 -10.65 -15.97 9.41
N GLU A 97 -11.59 -16.18 8.48
CA GLU A 97 -11.55 -17.20 7.42
C GLU A 97 -11.14 -16.64 6.04
N TRP A 98 -10.92 -15.32 5.94
CA TRP A 98 -10.42 -14.67 4.75
C TRP A 98 -8.92 -14.94 4.58
N THR A 99 -8.58 -16.02 3.90
CA THR A 99 -7.22 -16.55 3.75
C THR A 99 -6.80 -16.58 2.28
N LEU A 100 -5.49 -16.74 2.03
CA LEU A 100 -4.95 -16.90 0.67
C LEU A 100 -5.59 -18.11 -0.05
N GLU A 101 -5.80 -19.21 0.65
CA GLU A 101 -6.43 -20.39 0.06
C GLU A 101 -7.89 -20.15 -0.30
N LYS A 102 -8.67 -19.49 0.60
CA LYS A 102 -10.05 -19.12 0.29
C LYS A 102 -10.13 -18.16 -0.91
N PHE A 103 -9.24 -17.17 -0.95
CA PHE A 103 -9.14 -16.25 -2.09
C PHE A 103 -8.86 -16.99 -3.40
N ARG A 104 -7.92 -17.93 -3.39
CA ARG A 104 -7.59 -18.78 -4.53
C ARG A 104 -8.76 -19.69 -4.95
N GLU A 105 -9.45 -20.31 -3.99
CA GLU A 105 -10.64 -21.14 -4.24
C GLU A 105 -11.72 -20.36 -4.99
N MET A 106 -12.01 -19.13 -4.54
CA MET A 106 -12.98 -18.25 -5.18
C MET A 106 -12.56 -17.86 -6.60
N LEU A 107 -11.29 -17.53 -6.82
CA LEU A 107 -10.75 -17.24 -8.15
C LEU A 107 -10.87 -18.45 -9.09
N LEU A 108 -10.52 -19.64 -8.62
CA LEU A 108 -10.65 -20.88 -9.40
C LEU A 108 -12.10 -21.21 -9.75
N GLY A 109 -13.03 -20.88 -8.87
CA GLY A 109 -14.47 -21.09 -9.11
C GLY A 109 -15.08 -20.05 -10.05
N PHE A 110 -14.45 -18.92 -10.25
CA PHE A 110 -14.97 -17.82 -11.05
C PHE A 110 -14.38 -17.74 -12.46
N VAL A 111 -13.06 -17.97 -12.60
CA VAL A 111 -12.36 -17.71 -13.87
C VAL A 111 -12.82 -18.66 -14.97
N ASP A 112 -13.36 -18.05 -16.03
CA ASP A 112 -13.67 -18.68 -17.31
C ASP A 112 -13.41 -17.65 -18.42
N THR A 113 -12.22 -17.67 -18.97
CA THR A 113 -11.80 -16.70 -20.01
C THR A 113 -12.57 -16.84 -21.31
N ASP A 114 -13.10 -18.02 -21.62
CA ASP A 114 -13.95 -18.23 -22.79
C ASP A 114 -15.35 -17.60 -22.61
N ALA A 115 -15.81 -17.50 -21.36
CA ALA A 115 -17.02 -16.77 -20.98
C ALA A 115 -16.76 -15.28 -20.71
N GLY A 116 -15.51 -14.82 -20.75
CA GLY A 116 -15.12 -13.44 -20.45
C GLY A 116 -15.13 -13.12 -18.93
N GLN A 117 -14.90 -14.14 -18.10
CA GLN A 117 -14.77 -14.01 -16.65
C GLN A 117 -13.30 -14.07 -16.24
N TYR A 118 -12.84 -13.02 -15.59
CA TYR A 118 -11.45 -12.79 -15.20
C TYR A 118 -11.31 -12.79 -13.67
N GLY A 119 -10.15 -13.18 -13.17
CA GLY A 119 -9.93 -13.37 -11.74
C GLY A 119 -9.58 -12.09 -11.00
N LEU A 120 -8.30 -11.81 -10.94
CA LEU A 120 -7.72 -10.71 -10.17
C LEU A 120 -7.14 -9.65 -11.10
N ASP A 121 -7.59 -8.41 -10.97
CA ASP A 121 -7.01 -7.23 -11.62
C ASP A 121 -6.56 -6.18 -10.59
N GLY A 122 -6.20 -5.01 -11.04
CA GLY A 122 -5.76 -3.86 -10.27
C GLY A 122 -4.45 -3.27 -10.78
N TRP A 123 -4.14 -2.04 -10.38
CA TRP A 123 -2.89 -1.39 -10.78
C TRP A 123 -1.66 -2.19 -10.36
N PHE A 124 -1.68 -2.70 -9.15
CA PHE A 124 -0.58 -3.45 -8.54
C PHE A 124 -0.80 -4.97 -8.59
N ASN A 125 -1.96 -5.42 -9.09
CA ASN A 125 -2.33 -6.83 -9.18
C ASN A 125 -2.07 -7.58 -7.87
N CYS A 126 -1.35 -8.71 -8.01
CA CYS A 126 -1.01 -9.58 -6.90
C CYS A 126 0.20 -9.11 -6.09
N THR A 127 0.89 -8.02 -6.46
CA THR A 127 2.09 -7.56 -5.73
C THR A 127 1.83 -7.39 -4.23
N PRO A 128 0.72 -6.78 -3.78
CA PRO A 128 0.44 -6.65 -2.35
C PRO A 128 0.19 -7.96 -1.62
N LEU A 129 -0.04 -9.07 -2.31
CA LEU A 129 -0.29 -10.36 -1.66
C LEU A 129 0.90 -10.88 -0.84
N TYR A 130 2.13 -10.42 -1.12
CA TYR A 130 3.27 -10.75 -0.28
C TYR A 130 3.13 -10.21 1.16
N LEU A 131 2.28 -9.19 1.35
CA LEU A 131 1.99 -8.62 2.67
C LEU A 131 1.34 -9.65 3.60
N ALA A 132 0.63 -10.64 3.04
CA ALA A 132 0.05 -11.74 3.80
C ALA A 132 1.08 -12.50 4.65
N SER A 133 2.37 -12.45 4.26
CA SER A 133 3.47 -13.05 5.03
C SER A 133 3.71 -12.37 6.37
N GLY A 134 3.36 -11.09 6.52
CA GLY A 134 3.74 -10.25 7.65
C GLY A 134 5.24 -9.97 7.76
N VAL A 135 6.03 -10.36 6.77
CA VAL A 135 7.49 -10.23 6.76
C VAL A 135 7.91 -9.26 5.65
N PRO A 136 8.53 -8.12 5.99
CA PRO A 136 9.08 -7.24 4.97
C PRO A 136 10.28 -7.89 4.29
N SER A 137 10.46 -7.65 2.98
CA SER A 137 11.62 -8.18 2.23
C SER A 137 12.96 -7.69 2.78
N ILE A 138 12.96 -6.52 3.38
CA ILE A 138 14.12 -5.90 4.02
C ILE A 138 13.67 -5.34 5.37
N SER A 139 14.43 -5.59 6.43
CA SER A 139 14.23 -5.00 7.75
C SER A 139 15.48 -4.28 8.25
N LEU A 140 15.31 -3.41 9.21
CA LEU A 140 16.41 -2.76 9.94
C LEU A 140 16.47 -3.34 11.35
N GLU A 141 17.53 -4.09 11.65
CA GLU A 141 17.74 -4.69 12.96
C GLU A 141 19.03 -4.14 13.58
N ASN A 142 18.91 -3.50 14.74
CA ASN A 142 20.05 -2.90 15.43
C ASN A 142 20.88 -1.95 14.54
N GLY A 143 20.23 -1.15 13.71
CA GLY A 143 20.86 -0.23 12.77
C GLY A 143 21.54 -0.89 11.57
N LYS A 144 21.28 -2.18 11.32
CA LYS A 144 21.81 -2.91 10.17
C LYS A 144 20.69 -3.40 9.27
N VAL A 145 20.90 -3.25 7.98
CA VAL A 145 19.98 -3.78 6.97
C VAL A 145 20.08 -5.30 6.95
N LYS A 146 18.93 -5.97 7.04
CA LYS A 146 18.78 -7.41 6.94
C LYS A 146 17.86 -7.75 5.79
N SER A 147 18.27 -8.69 4.95
CA SER A 147 17.42 -9.28 3.92
C SER A 147 16.61 -10.42 4.51
N ASN A 148 15.30 -10.42 4.28
CA ASN A 148 14.38 -11.47 4.69
C ASN A 148 13.88 -12.32 3.51
N LEU A 149 14.49 -12.18 2.33
CA LEU A 149 14.03 -12.88 1.11
C LEU A 149 14.02 -14.42 1.23
N MET A 150 14.74 -14.97 2.21
CA MET A 150 14.76 -16.41 2.51
C MET A 150 13.84 -16.79 3.67
N ASP A 151 12.98 -15.88 4.14
CA ASP A 151 11.99 -16.20 5.17
C ASP A 151 10.90 -17.12 4.58
N PRO A 152 10.59 -18.25 5.21
CA PRO A 152 9.62 -19.21 4.68
C PRO A 152 8.21 -18.61 4.49
N SER A 153 7.81 -17.63 5.29
CA SER A 153 6.51 -16.97 5.16
C SER A 153 6.46 -16.10 3.90
N LEU A 154 7.54 -15.35 3.65
CA LEU A 154 7.67 -14.55 2.43
C LEU A 154 7.75 -15.45 1.19
N GLU A 155 8.50 -16.57 1.27
CA GLU A 155 8.59 -17.55 0.19
C GLU A 155 7.20 -18.13 -0.16
N ARG A 156 6.37 -18.47 0.85
CA ARG A 156 5.01 -18.95 0.62
C ARG A 156 4.15 -17.90 -0.10
N ALA A 157 4.18 -16.65 0.35
CA ALA A 157 3.40 -15.58 -0.26
C ALA A 157 3.83 -15.31 -1.72
N MET A 158 5.14 -15.36 -1.99
CA MET A 158 5.67 -15.21 -3.36
C MET A 158 5.32 -16.43 -4.24
N THR A 159 5.37 -17.63 -3.70
CA THR A 159 4.95 -18.86 -4.39
C THR A 159 3.46 -18.79 -4.72
N PHE A 160 2.64 -18.31 -3.80
CA PHE A 160 1.22 -18.09 -4.03
C PHE A 160 0.94 -17.13 -5.20
N GLN A 161 1.66 -15.99 -5.25
CA GLN A 161 1.54 -15.07 -6.39
C GLN A 161 1.90 -15.75 -7.72
N TYR A 162 2.99 -16.52 -7.73
CA TYR A 162 3.40 -17.27 -8.92
C TYR A 162 2.34 -18.30 -9.33
N ASP A 163 1.72 -19.00 -8.38
CA ASP A 163 0.66 -19.95 -8.64
C ASP A 163 -0.58 -19.29 -9.25
N LEU A 164 -1.00 -18.14 -8.76
CA LEU A 164 -2.10 -17.38 -9.35
C LEU A 164 -1.80 -17.03 -10.81
N TYR A 165 -0.60 -16.53 -11.08
CA TYR A 165 -0.17 -16.20 -12.44
C TYR A 165 -0.12 -17.44 -13.34
N SER A 166 0.50 -18.52 -12.87
CA SER A 166 0.69 -19.75 -13.65
C SER A 166 -0.62 -20.47 -13.98
N ASN A 167 -1.66 -20.27 -13.16
CA ASN A 167 -2.99 -20.82 -13.38
C ASN A 167 -3.94 -19.88 -14.12
N GLY A 168 -3.45 -18.73 -14.61
CA GLY A 168 -4.26 -17.77 -15.37
C GLY A 168 -5.33 -17.07 -14.52
N LEU A 169 -5.13 -16.98 -13.19
CA LEU A 169 -6.07 -16.36 -12.27
C LEU A 169 -5.88 -14.84 -12.14
N ILE A 170 -4.80 -14.32 -12.74
CA ILE A 170 -4.50 -12.90 -12.81
C ILE A 170 -4.86 -12.39 -14.19
N PHE A 171 -5.57 -11.27 -14.25
CA PHE A 171 -5.94 -10.60 -15.47
C PHE A 171 -4.71 -10.21 -16.30
N ASP A 172 -4.70 -10.60 -17.57
CA ASP A 172 -3.62 -10.23 -18.49
C ASP A 172 -3.81 -8.80 -19.02
N LYS A 173 -3.28 -7.83 -18.34
CA LYS A 173 -3.35 -6.42 -18.71
C LYS A 173 -2.67 -6.10 -20.06
N SER A 174 -1.82 -6.97 -20.58
CA SER A 174 -1.18 -6.76 -21.88
C SER A 174 -2.20 -6.65 -23.01
N LEU A 175 -3.36 -7.29 -22.86
CA LEU A 175 -4.48 -7.22 -23.77
C LEU A 175 -5.19 -5.85 -23.77
N PHE A 176 -4.95 -5.01 -22.75
CA PHE A 176 -5.64 -3.75 -22.50
C PHE A 176 -4.67 -2.58 -22.27
N SER A 177 -3.58 -2.57 -23.01
CA SER A 177 -2.56 -1.53 -22.94
C SER A 177 -1.98 -1.33 -21.52
N TYR A 178 -1.89 -2.40 -20.75
CA TYR A 178 -1.40 -2.46 -19.36
C TYR A 178 -2.24 -1.66 -18.36
N ASN A 179 -3.48 -1.33 -18.69
CA ASN A 179 -4.40 -0.68 -17.76
C ASN A 179 -5.35 -1.70 -17.13
N PRO A 180 -5.68 -1.57 -15.84
CA PRO A 180 -6.73 -2.34 -15.22
C PRO A 180 -8.10 -1.94 -15.78
N GLN A 181 -9.07 -2.84 -15.67
CA GLN A 181 -10.39 -2.70 -16.28
C GLN A 181 -11.49 -2.68 -15.21
N ILE A 182 -11.53 -1.62 -14.40
CA ILE A 182 -12.47 -1.50 -13.29
C ILE A 182 -13.94 -1.71 -13.68
N ASN A 183 -14.32 -1.35 -14.90
CA ASN A 183 -15.70 -1.60 -15.40
C ASN A 183 -16.02 -3.09 -15.50
N PHE A 184 -15.03 -3.97 -15.65
CA PHE A 184 -15.27 -5.40 -15.67
C PHE A 184 -15.81 -5.92 -14.34
N MET A 185 -15.37 -5.33 -13.22
CA MET A 185 -15.93 -5.63 -11.92
C MET A 185 -17.41 -5.20 -11.83
N GLY A 186 -17.75 -3.99 -12.28
CA GLY A 186 -19.13 -3.51 -12.32
C GLY A 186 -20.02 -4.32 -13.26
N GLU A 187 -19.46 -4.90 -14.33
CA GLU A 187 -20.15 -5.78 -15.27
C GLU A 187 -20.24 -7.25 -14.81
N GLY A 188 -19.68 -7.58 -13.65
CA GLY A 188 -19.62 -8.95 -13.14
C GLY A 188 -18.65 -9.86 -13.90
N LYS A 189 -17.69 -9.27 -14.62
CA LYS A 189 -16.69 -9.98 -15.42
C LYS A 189 -15.37 -10.18 -14.71
N GLU A 190 -15.18 -9.53 -13.56
CA GLU A 190 -13.99 -9.61 -12.73
C GLU A 190 -14.39 -9.85 -11.29
N LEU A 191 -13.68 -10.76 -10.62
CA LEU A 191 -14.04 -11.14 -9.27
C LEU A 191 -13.42 -10.21 -8.23
N PHE A 192 -12.12 -9.95 -8.33
CA PHE A 192 -11.36 -9.17 -7.38
C PHE A 192 -10.47 -8.12 -8.04
N TYR A 193 -10.40 -6.97 -7.41
CA TYR A 193 -9.51 -5.88 -7.81
C TYR A 193 -8.66 -5.48 -6.60
N ILE A 194 -7.33 -5.49 -6.74
CA ILE A 194 -6.43 -4.99 -5.71
C ILE A 194 -5.97 -3.58 -6.08
N GLY A 195 -6.32 -2.63 -5.22
CA GLY A 195 -5.97 -1.23 -5.37
C GLY A 195 -5.80 -0.53 -4.02
N GLY A 196 -5.34 0.70 -4.05
CA GLY A 196 -5.26 1.54 -2.87
C GLY A 196 -6.65 2.05 -2.46
N LEU A 197 -6.87 2.23 -1.18
CA LEU A 197 -8.14 2.78 -0.68
C LEU A 197 -8.38 4.20 -1.22
N TYR A 198 -7.30 4.95 -1.48
CA TYR A 198 -7.34 6.27 -2.10
C TYR A 198 -8.02 6.29 -3.49
N GLU A 199 -8.09 5.17 -4.19
CA GLU A 199 -8.71 5.12 -5.52
C GLU A 199 -10.21 5.46 -5.45
N ILE A 200 -10.91 4.94 -4.43
CA ILE A 200 -12.33 5.25 -4.24
C ILE A 200 -12.54 6.64 -3.64
N GLU A 201 -11.59 7.12 -2.85
CA GLU A 201 -11.62 8.46 -2.25
C GLU A 201 -11.36 9.56 -3.28
N SER A 202 -10.42 9.31 -4.21
CA SER A 202 -10.02 10.30 -5.23
C SER A 202 -11.08 10.50 -6.31
N ASP A 203 -11.83 9.47 -6.66
CA ASP A 203 -12.92 9.57 -7.64
C ASP A 203 -14.10 8.63 -7.32
N PRO A 204 -14.88 8.93 -6.27
CA PRO A 204 -16.03 8.12 -5.89
C PRO A 204 -17.11 8.06 -6.97
N GLU A 205 -17.16 9.03 -7.90
CA GLU A 205 -18.12 9.01 -9.01
C GLU A 205 -17.81 7.94 -10.03
N ILE A 206 -16.53 7.67 -10.31
CA ILE A 206 -16.13 6.58 -11.22
C ILE A 206 -16.61 5.25 -10.66
N TRP A 207 -16.37 4.98 -9.38
CA TRP A 207 -16.78 3.73 -8.75
C TRP A 207 -18.30 3.59 -8.71
N THR A 208 -19.02 4.60 -8.24
CA THR A 208 -20.49 4.59 -8.20
C THR A 208 -21.09 4.45 -9.60
N LYS A 209 -20.53 5.13 -10.60
CA LYS A 209 -21.00 5.06 -11.98
C LYS A 209 -20.75 3.68 -12.61
N THR A 210 -19.62 3.07 -12.30
CA THR A 210 -19.23 1.75 -12.80
C THR A 210 -20.13 0.66 -12.23
N PHE A 211 -20.46 0.71 -10.94
CA PHE A 211 -21.28 -0.28 -10.26
C PHE A 211 -22.78 0.04 -10.28
N GLY A 212 -23.15 1.26 -10.68
CA GLY A 212 -24.53 1.72 -10.63
C GLY A 212 -25.06 2.06 -9.24
N SER A 213 -24.39 1.60 -8.19
CA SER A 213 -24.70 1.86 -6.78
C SER A 213 -23.44 1.76 -5.93
N ALA A 214 -23.30 2.67 -4.96
CA ALA A 214 -22.24 2.54 -3.96
C ALA A 214 -22.44 1.35 -3.00
N GLU A 215 -23.67 0.82 -2.93
CA GLU A 215 -24.02 -0.32 -2.07
C GLU A 215 -23.48 -1.65 -2.60
N ASP A 216 -23.07 -1.70 -3.86
CA ASP A 216 -22.54 -2.92 -4.49
C ASP A 216 -21.01 -3.01 -4.43
N VAL A 217 -20.32 -1.92 -4.06
CA VAL A 217 -18.86 -1.86 -3.94
C VAL A 217 -18.45 -2.16 -2.51
N PHE A 218 -17.75 -3.25 -2.32
CA PHE A 218 -17.19 -3.64 -1.03
C PHE A 218 -15.68 -3.81 -1.12
N PHE A 219 -15.02 -3.76 0.01
CA PHE A 219 -13.61 -4.09 0.11
C PHE A 219 -13.28 -4.82 1.41
N VAL A 220 -12.24 -5.59 1.37
CA VAL A 220 -11.65 -6.30 2.51
C VAL A 220 -10.14 -6.15 2.48
N PRO A 221 -9.46 -6.34 3.60
CA PRO A 221 -8.00 -6.40 3.61
C PRO A 221 -7.43 -7.47 2.69
N ILE A 222 -6.13 -7.38 2.43
CA ILE A 222 -5.38 -8.48 1.80
C ILE A 222 -5.60 -9.76 2.63
N PRO A 223 -5.93 -10.90 1.98
CA PRO A 223 -6.13 -12.16 2.70
C PRO A 223 -4.85 -12.58 3.44
N ARG A 224 -5.00 -13.18 4.62
CA ARG A 224 -3.84 -13.62 5.40
C ARG A 224 -3.31 -14.98 4.93
N ASP A 225 -2.03 -15.23 5.15
CA ASP A 225 -1.45 -16.58 5.09
C ASP A 225 -2.13 -17.45 6.18
N GLU A 226 -2.49 -18.69 5.87
CA GLU A 226 -3.12 -19.63 6.78
C GLU A 226 -2.29 -19.89 8.04
N GLN A 227 -0.96 -19.75 7.93
CA GLN A 227 -0.03 -19.94 9.04
C GLN A 227 0.20 -18.66 9.85
N ALA A 228 -0.33 -17.52 9.40
CA ALA A 228 -0.26 -16.27 10.13
C ALA A 228 -1.33 -16.23 11.23
N ASP A 229 -0.98 -15.64 12.37
CA ASP A 229 -1.87 -15.46 13.52
C ASP A 229 -2.83 -14.27 13.39
N LYS A 230 -2.59 -13.39 12.44
CA LYS A 230 -3.36 -12.15 12.20
C LYS A 230 -3.26 -11.71 10.75
N TYR A 231 -4.10 -10.74 10.40
CA TYR A 231 -4.00 -10.00 9.15
C TYR A 231 -2.89 -8.96 9.24
N TYR A 232 -2.16 -8.78 8.16
CA TYR A 232 -1.14 -7.76 8.02
C TYR A 232 -1.57 -6.75 6.96
N TYR A 233 -1.32 -5.48 7.26
CA TYR A 233 -1.67 -4.37 6.41
C TYR A 233 -0.41 -3.60 6.07
N ASN A 234 -0.30 -3.12 4.84
CA ASN A 234 0.63 -2.04 4.58
C ASN A 234 -0.03 -0.71 4.93
N ALA A 235 0.80 0.26 5.24
CA ALA A 235 0.36 1.64 5.33
C ALA A 235 1.05 2.45 4.24
N GLU A 236 0.32 3.36 3.62
CA GLU A 236 0.90 4.48 2.90
C GLU A 236 1.18 5.57 3.91
N ILE A 237 2.34 6.19 3.79
CA ILE A 237 2.81 7.17 4.76
C ILE A 237 2.97 8.50 4.05
N ASP A 238 2.14 9.46 4.44
CA ASP A 238 2.33 10.85 4.04
C ASP A 238 3.48 11.43 4.85
N CYS A 239 4.55 11.74 4.14
CA CYS A 239 5.77 12.18 4.80
C CYS A 239 6.54 13.20 3.96
N TYR A 240 7.30 14.03 4.65
CA TYR A 240 8.08 15.09 4.06
C TYR A 240 9.50 15.12 4.64
N ASN A 241 10.47 15.26 3.76
CA ASN A 241 11.87 15.41 4.12
C ASN A 241 12.23 16.89 4.14
N LEU A 242 12.98 17.33 5.15
CA LEU A 242 13.54 18.68 5.19
C LEU A 242 14.77 18.72 4.27
N CYS A 243 14.76 19.64 3.32
CA CYS A 243 15.83 19.74 2.34
C CYS A 243 17.08 20.34 2.99
N LYS A 244 18.26 19.86 2.59
CA LYS A 244 19.53 20.46 2.99
C LYS A 244 19.64 21.88 2.44
N GLY A 245 19.83 22.86 3.34
CA GLY A 245 19.90 24.27 2.97
C GLY A 245 18.52 24.92 2.79
N ALA A 246 17.47 24.33 3.37
CA ALA A 246 16.15 24.95 3.43
C ALA A 246 16.23 26.39 3.94
N GLN A 247 15.54 27.31 3.26
CA GLN A 247 15.61 28.73 3.63
C GLN A 247 14.73 29.07 4.83
N ASN A 248 13.67 28.27 5.04
CA ASN A 248 12.75 28.44 6.16
C ASN A 248 12.41 27.11 6.85
N PRO A 249 13.38 26.41 7.47
CA PRO A 249 13.13 25.12 8.10
C PRO A 249 12.14 25.19 9.27
N GLU A 250 12.12 26.30 10.03
CA GLU A 250 11.12 26.51 11.07
C GLU A 250 9.71 26.64 10.50
N GLY A 251 9.57 27.32 9.36
CA GLY A 251 8.29 27.42 8.65
C GLY A 251 7.81 26.07 8.14
N VAL A 252 8.71 25.22 7.66
CA VAL A 252 8.38 23.83 7.26
C VAL A 252 7.90 23.04 8.47
N ALA A 253 8.61 23.08 9.60
CA ALA A 253 8.20 22.39 10.83
C ALA A 253 6.79 22.84 11.27
N ARG A 254 6.52 24.14 11.24
CA ARG A 254 5.18 24.69 11.55
C ARG A 254 4.10 24.28 10.57
N LEU A 255 4.42 24.17 9.28
CA LEU A 255 3.49 23.65 8.29
C LEU A 255 3.10 22.20 8.60
N MET A 256 4.07 21.36 8.97
CA MET A 256 3.81 19.97 9.34
C MET A 256 2.92 19.85 10.58
N GLU A 257 3.05 20.73 11.57
CA GLU A 257 2.13 20.82 12.72
C GLU A 257 0.66 21.10 12.29
N CYS A 258 0.45 21.68 11.13
CA CYS A 258 -0.89 21.96 10.61
C CYS A 258 -1.46 20.80 9.75
N VAL A 259 -0.63 19.87 9.34
CA VAL A 259 -1.03 18.70 8.52
C VAL A 259 -1.44 17.53 9.39
N ILE A 260 -0.91 17.43 10.61
CA ILE A 260 -1.27 16.43 11.61
C ILE A 260 -2.59 16.82 12.30
#